data_651f0221c3889b29d46d75adaef266c6
#
_entry.id   651f0221c3889b29d46d75adaef266c6
#
_cell.length_a   1.000
_cell.length_b   1.000
_cell.length_c   1.000
_cell.angle_alpha   90.00
_cell.angle_beta   90.00
_cell.angle_gamma   90.00
#
_symmetry.space_group_name_H-M   'P 1'
#
loop_
_entity.id
_entity.type
_entity.pdbx_description
1 polymer ?
#
loop_
_entity_poly.entity_id
_entity_poly.type
_entity_poly.pdbx_seq_one_letter_code
_entity_poly.pdbx_strand_id
1 'polypeptide(L)'
;MQKAEHIQLDFRSAEHLPILKEFELPDDQVQFTAHPKEALNVVEGQHPIVILADGHPVGFFILHVTERVKEYTSNPYAMLLTTLSIDHRQQRKGYARRGMLALSSFIRSQFPTCNEVVLAVNHKNVPAQQLYERVGFQDTGRRRMGPIGEQWVMNITL
;
A
#
# COMPACT_ATOMS: atom_id res chain seq x y z
N MET A 1 -17.97 -11.11 -24.16
CA MET A 1 -16.61 -11.18 -23.57
C MET A 1 -16.32 -9.89 -22.82
N GLN A 2 -16.03 -10.04 -21.55
CA GLN A 2 -15.70 -8.84 -20.75
C GLN A 2 -14.29 -8.38 -21.07
N LYS A 3 -14.15 -7.08 -21.30
CA LYS A 3 -12.86 -6.46 -21.49
C LYS A 3 -12.14 -6.40 -20.14
N ALA A 4 -10.87 -6.81 -20.09
CA ALA A 4 -10.08 -6.71 -18.88
C ALA A 4 -9.92 -5.23 -18.47
N GLU A 5 -10.14 -4.96 -17.20
CA GLU A 5 -9.94 -3.62 -16.66
C GLU A 5 -8.45 -3.28 -16.65
N HIS A 6 -8.13 -2.06 -17.01
CA HIS A 6 -6.77 -1.54 -16.95
C HIS A 6 -6.49 -1.05 -15.52
N ILE A 7 -5.51 -1.65 -14.87
CA ILE A 7 -5.06 -1.24 -13.53
C ILE A 7 -3.80 -0.40 -13.68
N GLN A 8 -3.82 0.77 -13.03
CA GLN A 8 -2.75 1.74 -13.09
C GLN A 8 -2.53 2.33 -11.71
N LEU A 9 -1.27 2.61 -11.37
CA LEU A 9 -0.91 3.39 -10.18
C LEU A 9 -0.61 4.81 -10.61
N ASP A 10 -1.02 5.77 -9.80
CA ASP A 10 -0.71 7.17 -10.05
C ASP A 10 -0.65 7.93 -8.74
N PHE A 11 0.02 9.07 -8.76
CA PHE A 11 0.03 9.97 -7.61
C PHE A 11 -1.39 10.50 -7.38
N ARG A 12 -1.75 10.62 -6.09
CA ARG A 12 -3.03 11.21 -5.73
C ARG A 12 -3.07 12.66 -6.23
N SER A 13 -4.15 13.02 -6.92
CA SER A 13 -4.41 14.40 -7.34
C SER A 13 -5.68 14.91 -6.67
N ALA A 14 -5.97 16.21 -6.83
CA ALA A 14 -7.15 16.83 -6.24
C ALA A 14 -8.46 16.19 -6.75
N GLU A 15 -8.49 15.71 -7.99
CA GLU A 15 -9.67 15.08 -8.59
C GLU A 15 -10.02 13.74 -7.93
N HIS A 16 -9.05 13.09 -7.27
CA HIS A 16 -9.27 11.81 -6.59
C HIS A 16 -9.86 11.99 -5.19
N LEU A 17 -9.73 13.18 -4.57
CA LEU A 17 -10.09 13.40 -3.18
C LEU A 17 -11.55 13.09 -2.84
N PRO A 18 -12.54 13.53 -3.66
CA PRO A 18 -13.94 13.23 -3.33
C PRO A 18 -14.22 11.74 -3.24
N ILE A 19 -13.63 10.94 -4.13
CA ILE A 19 -13.83 9.50 -4.16
C ILE A 19 -13.14 8.82 -2.98
N LEU A 20 -11.91 9.25 -2.66
CA LEU A 20 -11.16 8.69 -1.53
C LEU A 20 -11.86 8.97 -0.20
N LYS A 21 -12.47 10.14 -0.04
CA LYS A 21 -13.22 10.50 1.17
C LYS A 21 -14.43 9.60 1.39
N GLU A 22 -14.99 9.03 0.33
CA GLU A 22 -16.16 8.17 0.37
C GLU A 22 -15.84 6.68 0.44
N PHE A 23 -14.56 6.31 0.51
CA PHE A 23 -14.17 4.91 0.68
C PHE A 23 -14.82 4.32 1.93
N GLU A 24 -15.30 3.09 1.79
CA GLU A 24 -15.84 2.31 2.90
C GLU A 24 -14.87 1.19 3.23
N LEU A 25 -14.58 1.01 4.52
CA LEU A 25 -13.75 -0.10 5.00
C LEU A 25 -14.55 -0.90 6.02
N PRO A 26 -14.57 -2.24 5.91
CA PRO A 26 -15.17 -3.07 6.96
C PRO A 26 -14.51 -2.84 8.30
N ASP A 27 -15.28 -2.94 9.40
CA ASP A 27 -14.78 -2.69 10.76
C ASP A 27 -13.59 -3.57 11.10
N ASP A 28 -13.57 -4.82 10.63
CA ASP A 28 -12.46 -5.74 10.88
C ASP A 28 -11.18 -5.35 10.15
N GLN A 29 -11.26 -4.48 9.13
CA GLN A 29 -10.09 -3.99 8.39
C GLN A 29 -9.59 -2.66 8.92
N VAL A 30 -10.45 -1.82 9.48
CA VAL A 30 -10.09 -0.50 10.01
C VAL A 30 -9.01 -0.60 11.08
N GLN A 31 -9.01 -1.68 11.87
CA GLN A 31 -7.99 -1.90 12.90
C GLN A 31 -6.58 -2.08 12.34
N PHE A 32 -6.44 -2.47 11.06
CA PHE A 32 -5.13 -2.75 10.44
C PHE A 32 -4.65 -1.63 9.53
N THR A 33 -5.53 -0.73 9.11
CA THR A 33 -5.18 0.35 8.19
C THR A 33 -6.04 1.58 8.47
N ALA A 34 -5.54 2.75 8.09
CA ALA A 34 -6.30 3.99 8.20
C ALA A 34 -7.21 4.16 6.99
N HIS A 35 -8.37 4.78 7.19
CA HIS A 35 -9.22 5.20 6.09
C HIS A 35 -8.47 6.27 5.25
N PRO A 36 -8.56 6.25 3.91
CA PRO A 36 -7.86 7.24 3.07
C PRO A 36 -8.13 8.70 3.46
N LYS A 37 -9.35 9.02 3.89
CA LYS A 37 -9.68 10.39 4.33
C LYS A 37 -8.85 10.85 5.54
N GLU A 38 -8.42 9.92 6.40
CA GLU A 38 -7.59 10.22 7.57
C GLU A 38 -6.13 10.42 7.19
N ALA A 39 -5.72 9.94 6.03
CA ALA A 39 -4.36 10.03 5.51
C ALA A 39 -4.23 11.08 4.39
N LEU A 40 -5.20 11.97 4.22
CA LEU A 40 -5.15 12.98 3.14
C LEU A 40 -4.20 14.13 3.44
N ASN A 41 -3.93 14.40 4.73
CA ASN A 41 -2.97 15.42 5.13
C ASN A 41 -1.59 14.76 5.21
N VAL A 42 -0.77 15.02 4.22
CA VAL A 42 0.56 14.43 4.12
C VAL A 42 1.64 15.46 4.35
N VAL A 43 2.81 15.00 4.82
CA VAL A 43 4.00 15.81 5.00
C VAL A 43 5.03 15.46 3.94
N GLU A 44 6.09 16.28 3.87
CA GLU A 44 7.20 16.02 2.94
C GLU A 44 7.76 14.61 3.11
N GLY A 45 8.03 13.93 2.00
CA GLY A 45 8.52 12.55 2.01
C GLY A 45 7.41 11.49 2.06
N GLN A 46 6.16 11.89 2.16
CA GLN A 46 5.01 10.99 2.06
C GLN A 46 4.37 11.15 0.68
N HIS A 47 4.22 10.05 -0.04
CA HIS A 47 3.68 10.05 -1.40
C HIS A 47 2.40 9.21 -1.45
N PRO A 48 1.22 9.85 -1.39
CA PRO A 48 -0.05 9.16 -1.54
C PRO A 48 -0.22 8.66 -2.98
N ILE A 49 -0.55 7.39 -3.13
CA ILE A 49 -0.70 6.73 -4.42
C ILE A 49 -2.12 6.16 -4.50
N VAL A 50 -2.75 6.31 -5.67
CA VAL A 50 -4.06 5.71 -5.93
C VAL A 50 -3.92 4.52 -6.87
N ILE A 51 -4.77 3.53 -6.65
CA ILE A 51 -4.94 2.41 -7.57
C ILE A 51 -6.16 2.74 -8.42
N LEU A 52 -5.96 2.83 -9.73
CA LEU A 52 -7.02 3.18 -10.68
C LEU A 52 -7.43 1.94 -11.47
N ALA A 53 -8.75 1.70 -11.56
CA ALA A 53 -9.34 0.71 -12.45
C ALA A 53 -10.08 1.47 -13.55
N ASP A 54 -9.57 1.41 -14.77
CA ASP A 54 -10.08 2.20 -15.91
C ASP A 54 -10.26 3.69 -15.54
N GLY A 55 -9.28 4.24 -14.81
CA GLY A 55 -9.28 5.64 -14.39
C GLY A 55 -10.07 5.95 -13.13
N HIS A 56 -10.77 4.98 -12.53
CA HIS A 56 -11.56 5.18 -11.32
C HIS A 56 -10.77 4.74 -10.09
N PRO A 57 -10.62 5.60 -9.05
CA PRO A 57 -9.92 5.22 -7.81
C PRO A 57 -10.66 4.10 -7.08
N VAL A 58 -9.97 2.96 -6.91
CA VAL A 58 -10.51 1.80 -6.19
C VAL A 58 -9.67 1.43 -4.97
N GLY A 59 -8.45 1.94 -4.89
CA GLY A 59 -7.54 1.67 -3.79
C GLY A 59 -6.57 2.82 -3.55
N PHE A 60 -5.86 2.73 -2.44
CA PHE A 60 -4.99 3.81 -1.96
C PHE A 60 -3.90 3.23 -1.08
N PHE A 61 -2.71 3.80 -1.14
CA PHE A 61 -1.63 3.52 -0.19
C PHE A 61 -0.68 4.71 -0.15
N ILE A 62 0.24 4.70 0.81
CA ILE A 62 1.26 5.75 0.94
C ILE A 62 2.64 5.11 0.84
N LEU A 63 3.53 5.74 0.05
CA LEU A 63 4.95 5.42 0.02
C LEU A 63 5.70 6.50 0.79
N HIS A 64 6.55 6.09 1.74
CA HIS A 64 7.31 7.01 2.58
C HIS A 64 8.80 6.95 2.26
N VAL A 65 9.44 8.11 2.20
CA VAL A 65 10.91 8.26 2.16
C VAL A 65 11.38 9.06 3.37
N THR A 66 10.66 8.99 4.48
CA THR A 66 10.93 9.73 5.72
C THR A 66 11.86 8.93 6.64
N GLU A 67 12.28 9.55 7.75
CA GLU A 67 13.06 8.89 8.80
C GLU A 67 12.36 7.64 9.34
N ARG A 68 11.05 7.57 9.23
CA ARG A 68 10.25 6.42 9.65
C ARG A 68 10.71 5.11 8.99
N VAL A 69 11.24 5.19 7.77
CA VAL A 69 11.71 3.99 7.05
C VAL A 69 12.80 3.27 7.84
N LYS A 70 13.62 4.00 8.60
CA LYS A 70 14.72 3.45 9.39
C LYS A 70 14.25 2.53 10.52
N GLU A 71 12.99 2.63 10.92
CA GLU A 71 12.41 1.72 11.92
C GLU A 71 12.19 0.31 11.38
N TYR A 72 12.23 0.15 10.05
CA TYR A 72 11.89 -1.11 9.37
C TYR A 72 13.08 -1.74 8.67
N THR A 73 14.05 -0.96 8.26
CA THR A 73 15.23 -1.43 7.52
C THR A 73 16.39 -0.46 7.69
N SER A 74 17.61 -0.98 7.57
CA SER A 74 18.83 -0.16 7.55
C SER A 74 19.19 0.32 6.14
N ASN A 75 18.48 -0.12 5.10
CA ASN A 75 18.75 0.25 3.72
C ASN A 75 18.34 1.70 3.46
N PRO A 76 19.31 2.62 3.15
CA PRO A 76 18.98 4.03 2.91
C PRO A 76 18.21 4.28 1.62
N TYR A 77 18.12 3.28 0.74
CA TYR A 77 17.40 3.39 -0.54
C TYR A 77 16.05 2.69 -0.52
N ALA A 78 15.57 2.31 0.65
CA ALA A 78 14.27 1.67 0.79
C ALA A 78 13.16 2.70 0.95
N MET A 79 11.95 2.31 0.55
CA MET A 79 10.71 3.04 0.84
C MET A 79 9.81 2.18 1.72
N LEU A 80 8.99 2.84 2.52
CA LEU A 80 7.99 2.18 3.39
C LEU A 80 6.61 2.34 2.77
N LEU A 81 5.88 1.23 2.64
CA LEU A 81 4.49 1.24 2.18
C LEU A 81 3.56 1.10 3.39
N THR A 82 2.60 2.00 3.51
CA THR A 82 1.59 1.98 4.58
C THR A 82 0.19 2.21 4.02
N THR A 83 -0.80 1.94 4.85
CA THR A 83 -2.22 2.31 4.65
C THR A 83 -2.83 1.78 3.35
N LEU A 84 -2.38 0.61 2.86
CA LEU A 84 -3.03 -0.01 1.71
C LEU A 84 -4.47 -0.32 2.05
N SER A 85 -5.39 0.24 1.30
CA SER A 85 -6.81 0.02 1.47
C SER A 85 -7.51 -0.04 0.12
N ILE A 86 -8.52 -0.90 0.03
CA ILE A 86 -9.42 -1.01 -1.12
C ILE A 86 -10.81 -0.64 -0.64
N ASP A 87 -11.50 0.22 -1.38
CA ASP A 87 -12.89 0.55 -1.07
C ASP A 87 -13.70 -0.74 -0.96
N HIS A 88 -14.43 -0.92 0.14
CA HIS A 88 -15.22 -2.12 0.41
C HIS A 88 -16.12 -2.48 -0.78
N ARG A 89 -16.71 -1.49 -1.44
CA ARG A 89 -17.58 -1.69 -2.61
C ARG A 89 -16.83 -2.29 -3.81
N GLN A 90 -15.50 -2.20 -3.80
CA GLN A 90 -14.65 -2.67 -4.89
C GLN A 90 -13.82 -3.91 -4.50
N GLN A 91 -14.03 -4.48 -3.32
CA GLN A 91 -13.28 -5.64 -2.86
C GLN A 91 -13.70 -6.92 -3.58
N ARG A 92 -12.88 -7.97 -3.48
CA ARG A 92 -13.08 -9.28 -4.13
C ARG A 92 -12.97 -9.24 -5.65
N LYS A 93 -12.41 -8.15 -6.20
CA LYS A 93 -12.17 -8.02 -7.65
C LYS A 93 -10.68 -8.15 -8.00
N GLY A 94 -9.83 -8.40 -7.01
CA GLY A 94 -8.39 -8.56 -7.20
C GLY A 94 -7.62 -7.25 -7.37
N TYR A 95 -8.20 -6.12 -7.01
CA TYR A 95 -7.56 -4.82 -7.20
C TYR A 95 -6.30 -4.64 -6.36
N ALA A 96 -6.31 -5.10 -5.10
CA ALA A 96 -5.12 -5.01 -4.25
C ALA A 96 -3.95 -5.80 -4.85
N ARG A 97 -4.20 -7.03 -5.28
CA ARG A 97 -3.18 -7.87 -5.92
C ARG A 97 -2.66 -7.24 -7.20
N ARG A 98 -3.55 -6.80 -8.07
CA ARG A 98 -3.16 -6.22 -9.36
C ARG A 98 -2.44 -4.90 -9.18
N GLY A 99 -2.86 -4.08 -8.21
CA GLY A 99 -2.17 -2.84 -7.86
C GLY A 99 -0.76 -3.12 -7.33
N MET A 100 -0.62 -4.10 -6.45
CA MET A 100 0.70 -4.44 -5.90
C MET A 100 1.60 -5.09 -6.94
N LEU A 101 1.05 -5.83 -7.92
CA LEU A 101 1.84 -6.34 -9.03
C LEU A 101 2.40 -5.21 -9.92
N ALA A 102 1.72 -4.07 -9.98
CA ALA A 102 2.17 -2.91 -10.72
C ALA A 102 3.20 -2.05 -9.95
N LEU A 103 3.41 -2.33 -8.67
CA LEU A 103 4.22 -1.49 -7.77
C LEU A 103 5.67 -1.38 -8.23
N SER A 104 6.31 -2.48 -8.57
CA SER A 104 7.74 -2.48 -8.94
C SER A 104 8.00 -1.61 -10.16
N SER A 105 7.19 -1.73 -11.21
CA SER A 105 7.33 -0.91 -12.41
C SER A 105 7.09 0.56 -12.11
N PHE A 106 6.08 0.87 -11.29
CA PHE A 106 5.77 2.24 -10.90
C PHE A 106 6.95 2.87 -10.16
N ILE A 107 7.52 2.16 -9.19
CA ILE A 107 8.64 2.69 -8.40
C ILE A 107 9.89 2.85 -9.26
N ARG A 108 10.20 1.88 -10.12
CA ARG A 108 11.35 2.02 -11.03
C ARG A 108 11.25 3.24 -11.92
N SER A 109 10.04 3.58 -12.34
CA SER A 109 9.78 4.76 -13.18
C SER A 109 9.84 6.05 -12.38
N GLN A 110 9.21 6.10 -11.20
CA GLN A 110 9.00 7.34 -10.45
C GLN A 110 10.06 7.58 -9.37
N PHE A 111 10.69 6.53 -8.87
CA PHE A 111 11.68 6.59 -7.80
C PHE A 111 12.88 5.71 -8.16
N PRO A 112 13.67 6.09 -9.18
CA PRO A 112 14.70 5.21 -9.74
C PRO A 112 15.83 4.85 -8.78
N THR A 113 16.01 5.59 -7.68
CA THR A 113 17.03 5.26 -6.67
C THR A 113 16.52 4.24 -5.65
N CYS A 114 15.23 3.98 -5.60
CA CYS A 114 14.66 3.01 -4.67
C CYS A 114 14.96 1.58 -5.13
N ASN A 115 15.49 0.76 -4.23
CA ASN A 115 15.82 -0.63 -4.53
C ASN A 115 15.13 -1.64 -3.62
N GLU A 116 14.30 -1.18 -2.69
CA GLU A 116 13.58 -2.05 -1.77
C GLU A 116 12.32 -1.36 -1.29
N VAL A 117 11.23 -2.10 -1.15
CA VAL A 117 10.03 -1.63 -0.45
C VAL A 117 9.83 -2.50 0.77
N VAL A 118 9.65 -1.87 1.93
CA VAL A 118 9.36 -2.55 3.20
C VAL A 118 7.95 -2.19 3.65
N LEU A 119 7.34 -3.09 4.40
CA LEU A 119 6.05 -2.85 5.03
C LEU A 119 5.98 -3.65 6.34
N ALA A 120 5.03 -3.28 7.19
CA ALA A 120 4.72 -4.05 8.38
C ALA A 120 3.28 -4.54 8.28
N VAL A 121 3.06 -5.80 8.65
CA VAL A 121 1.74 -6.41 8.65
C VAL A 121 1.50 -7.08 10.00
N ASN A 122 0.32 -6.84 10.59
CA ASN A 122 -0.04 -7.42 11.87
C ASN A 122 -0.06 -8.96 11.77
N HIS A 123 0.44 -9.64 12.80
CA HIS A 123 0.52 -11.10 12.81
C HIS A 123 -0.85 -11.78 12.67
N LYS A 124 -1.92 -11.07 13.01
CA LYS A 124 -3.30 -11.58 12.88
C LYS A 124 -3.92 -11.31 11.52
N ASN A 125 -3.31 -10.43 10.71
CA ASN A 125 -3.85 -10.06 9.41
C ASN A 125 -3.39 -11.05 8.33
N VAL A 126 -3.88 -12.27 8.42
CA VAL A 126 -3.50 -13.37 7.50
C VAL A 126 -3.82 -13.04 6.04
N PRO A 127 -4.98 -12.47 5.70
CA PRO A 127 -5.26 -12.11 4.30
C PRO A 127 -4.23 -11.16 3.70
N ALA A 128 -3.76 -10.16 4.47
CA ALA A 128 -2.73 -9.24 4.00
C ALA A 128 -1.38 -9.94 3.81
N GLN A 129 -0.99 -10.80 4.75
CA GLN A 129 0.24 -11.58 4.64
C GLN A 129 0.23 -12.40 3.36
N GLN A 130 -0.87 -13.07 3.06
CA GLN A 130 -1.02 -13.89 1.86
C GLN A 130 -0.97 -13.05 0.60
N LEU A 131 -1.62 -11.88 0.61
CA LEU A 131 -1.58 -10.93 -0.51
C LEU A 131 -0.14 -10.54 -0.83
N TYR A 132 0.60 -10.10 0.18
CA TYR A 132 1.97 -9.63 -0.03
C TYR A 132 2.89 -10.75 -0.50
N GLU A 133 2.76 -11.94 0.05
CA GLU A 133 3.54 -13.10 -0.40
C GLU A 133 3.25 -13.43 -1.88
N ARG A 134 1.99 -13.39 -2.28
CA ARG A 134 1.59 -13.68 -3.65
C ARG A 134 2.15 -12.70 -4.67
N VAL A 135 2.41 -11.47 -4.26
CA VAL A 135 2.95 -10.44 -5.16
C VAL A 135 4.47 -10.29 -5.05
N GLY A 136 5.13 -11.13 -4.28
CA GLY A 136 6.58 -11.20 -4.24
C GLY A 136 7.25 -10.67 -2.98
N PHE A 137 6.50 -10.15 -2.00
CA PHE A 137 7.08 -9.78 -0.72
C PHE A 137 7.47 -11.02 0.06
N GLN A 138 8.55 -10.89 0.83
CA GLN A 138 9.05 -11.96 1.69
C GLN A 138 9.07 -11.50 3.14
N ASP A 139 8.85 -12.43 4.06
CA ASP A 139 9.02 -12.19 5.48
C ASP A 139 10.53 -12.04 5.75
N THR A 140 10.94 -10.88 6.26
CA THR A 140 12.35 -10.63 6.58
C THR A 140 12.82 -11.36 7.84
N GLY A 141 11.89 -11.91 8.63
CA GLY A 141 12.18 -12.45 9.94
C GLY A 141 12.17 -11.41 11.05
N ARG A 142 12.15 -10.12 10.72
CA ARG A 142 12.10 -9.04 11.70
C ARG A 142 10.68 -8.88 12.22
N ARG A 143 10.61 -8.56 13.52
CA ARG A 143 9.35 -8.33 14.20
C ARG A 143 9.42 -7.00 14.93
N ARG A 144 8.27 -6.33 15.00
CA ARG A 144 8.15 -5.08 15.76
C ARG A 144 6.81 -5.06 16.47
N MET A 145 6.73 -4.32 17.57
CA MET A 145 5.47 -4.16 18.31
C MET A 145 4.73 -2.96 17.72
N GLY A 146 3.53 -3.21 17.20
CA GLY A 146 2.63 -2.17 16.72
C GLY A 146 1.56 -1.83 17.75
N PRO A 147 0.64 -0.90 17.43
CA PRO A 147 -0.43 -0.48 18.35
C PRO A 147 -1.36 -1.62 18.79
N ILE A 148 -1.55 -2.63 17.97
CA ILE A 148 -2.47 -3.74 18.25
C ILE A 148 -1.77 -5.10 18.23
N GLY A 149 -0.47 -5.13 18.53
CA GLY A 149 0.29 -6.36 18.67
C GLY A 149 1.47 -6.44 17.73
N GLU A 150 2.05 -7.64 17.68
CA GLU A 150 3.25 -7.90 16.88
C GLU A 150 2.97 -7.73 15.39
N GLN A 151 3.93 -7.12 14.70
CA GLN A 151 3.93 -6.97 13.26
C GLN A 151 5.12 -7.69 12.64
N TRP A 152 4.90 -8.29 11.48
CA TRP A 152 5.96 -8.86 10.65
C TRP A 152 6.44 -7.80 9.68
N VAL A 153 7.75 -7.66 9.54
CA VAL A 153 8.33 -6.78 8.52
C VAL A 153 8.58 -7.61 7.28
N MET A 154 7.96 -7.20 6.18
CA MET A 154 8.11 -7.87 4.88
C MET A 154 8.77 -6.92 3.89
N ASN A 155 9.46 -7.47 2.89
CA ASN A 155 10.11 -6.66 1.87
C ASN A 155 10.01 -7.27 0.48
N ILE A 156 10.21 -6.40 -0.52
CA ILE A 156 10.43 -6.81 -1.90
C ILE A 156 11.64 -6.04 -2.43
N THR A 157 12.53 -6.74 -3.12
CA THR A 157 13.69 -6.13 -3.78
C THR A 157 13.31 -5.77 -5.21
N LEU A 158 13.71 -4.60 -5.64
CA LEU A 158 13.38 -4.09 -6.97
C LEU A 158 14.50 -4.31 -7.97
#